data_6a9774eced457293d602de36a63fd6c9
#
_entry.id   6a9774eced457293d602de36a63fd6c9
#
_cell.length_a   1.000
_cell.length_b   1.000
_cell.length_c   1.000
_cell.angle_alpha   90.00
_cell.angle_beta   90.00
_cell.angle_gamma   90.00
#
_symmetry.space_group_name_H-M   'P 1'
#
loop_
_entity.id
_entity.type
_entity.pdbx_description
1 polymer ?
#
loop_
_entity_poly.entity_id
_entity_poly.type
_entity_poly.pdbx_seq_one_letter_code
_entity_poly.pdbx_strand_id
1 'polypeptide(L)'
;MKKGYDPKSGSDGVTLTFNMAEAALKNEQLGKGETPDMLCISISSTDAISHKTGTWFSPGKENEEVFLTLDSDMKKFFEALDAQVGKGNYLLFLTADPGGSHNPHTLNDHKLPGGSCNFGQKMRDLNEKLKAEFGLDIKYAKDIIGESLYLDHDLLAQNKLCLEKVKAAAIRILKADPDLQWVIDYEKAACASAPQWVRERVVNGYYRGRSGDIILMPRINYFEWPVGKDFYGSSHGTWTPADTHIPLVFMGWNIKPGHTNRQTHMDDTAPTVCSLLHIQMPDACTGNPIVEVTDK
;
A
#
# COMPACT_ATOMS: atom_id res chain seq x y z
N MET A 1 -16.25 -2.02 -28.42
CA MET A 1 -16.12 -1.45 -27.06
C MET A 1 -16.47 0.03 -27.09
N LYS A 2 -17.27 0.53 -26.13
CA LYS A 2 -17.54 1.97 -26.02
C LYS A 2 -16.21 2.70 -25.76
N LYS A 3 -15.97 3.79 -26.48
CA LYS A 3 -14.77 4.62 -26.34
C LYS A 3 -14.71 5.14 -24.89
N GLY A 4 -13.69 4.77 -24.11
CA GLY A 4 -13.53 5.16 -22.70
C GLY A 4 -14.02 4.13 -21.67
N TYR A 5 -14.52 2.96 -22.08
CA TYR A 5 -14.84 1.88 -21.14
C TYR A 5 -13.56 1.14 -20.75
N ASP A 6 -13.31 1.12 -19.47
CA ASP A 6 -12.20 0.40 -18.84
C ASP A 6 -12.77 -0.69 -17.89
N PRO A 7 -12.76 -1.97 -18.31
CA PRO A 7 -13.34 -3.05 -17.50
C PRO A 7 -12.72 -3.16 -16.12
N LYS A 8 -11.45 -2.76 -15.96
CA LYS A 8 -10.75 -2.77 -14.69
C LYS A 8 -11.44 -1.91 -13.63
N SER A 9 -12.12 -0.83 -14.04
CA SER A 9 -12.78 0.11 -13.13
C SER A 9 -14.27 -0.20 -12.92
N GLY A 10 -14.64 -1.47 -12.81
CA GLY A 10 -16.01 -1.88 -12.58
C GLY A 10 -16.15 -3.35 -12.26
N SER A 11 -17.38 -3.81 -12.07
CA SER A 11 -17.74 -5.20 -11.75
C SER A 11 -17.29 -6.19 -12.81
N ASP A 12 -17.27 -5.80 -14.08
CA ASP A 12 -16.81 -6.67 -15.18
C ASP A 12 -15.34 -7.13 -14.99
N GLY A 13 -14.48 -6.30 -14.40
CA GLY A 13 -13.10 -6.66 -14.14
C GLY A 13 -12.97 -7.76 -13.09
N VAL A 14 -13.84 -7.74 -12.07
CA VAL A 14 -13.94 -8.81 -11.07
C VAL A 14 -14.30 -10.13 -11.75
N THR A 15 -15.40 -10.11 -12.51
CA THR A 15 -15.90 -11.31 -13.21
C THR A 15 -14.87 -11.85 -14.21
N LEU A 16 -14.19 -10.99 -14.97
CA LEU A 16 -13.14 -11.40 -15.90
C LEU A 16 -11.98 -12.08 -15.17
N THR A 17 -11.57 -11.56 -14.02
CA THR A 17 -10.49 -12.12 -13.22
C THR A 17 -10.85 -13.50 -12.68
N PHE A 18 -12.06 -13.69 -12.13
CA PHE A 18 -12.52 -15.00 -11.68
C PHE A 18 -12.72 -16.00 -12.81
N ASN A 19 -13.24 -15.56 -13.96
CA ASN A 19 -13.33 -16.43 -15.14
C ASN A 19 -11.96 -16.92 -15.60
N MET A 20 -10.94 -16.07 -15.55
CA MET A 20 -9.56 -16.46 -15.85
C MET A 20 -9.00 -17.43 -14.81
N ALA A 21 -9.26 -17.18 -13.52
CA ALA A 21 -8.84 -18.06 -12.43
C ALA A 21 -9.50 -19.44 -12.55
N GLU A 22 -10.79 -19.49 -12.89
CA GLU A 22 -11.51 -20.74 -13.12
C GLU A 22 -10.99 -21.49 -14.37
N ALA A 23 -10.68 -20.77 -15.44
CA ALA A 23 -10.05 -21.35 -16.63
C ALA A 23 -8.66 -21.93 -16.30
N ALA A 24 -7.84 -21.23 -15.51
CA ALA A 24 -6.56 -21.76 -15.04
C ALA A 24 -6.75 -23.00 -14.16
N LEU A 25 -7.66 -22.95 -13.18
CA LEU A 25 -7.98 -24.10 -12.33
C LEU A 25 -8.29 -25.35 -13.14
N LYS A 26 -9.15 -25.23 -14.16
CA LYS A 26 -9.61 -26.36 -14.99
C LYS A 26 -8.56 -26.83 -15.99
N ASN A 27 -7.97 -25.92 -16.76
CA ASN A 27 -7.10 -26.29 -17.90
C ASN A 27 -5.72 -26.74 -17.45
N GLU A 28 -5.17 -26.14 -16.38
CA GLU A 28 -3.90 -26.57 -15.79
C GLU A 28 -4.09 -27.70 -14.78
N GLN A 29 -5.34 -28.14 -14.56
CA GLN A 29 -5.69 -29.23 -13.62
C GLN A 29 -5.16 -29.02 -12.21
N LEU A 30 -5.21 -27.78 -11.72
CA LEU A 30 -4.67 -27.43 -10.40
C LEU A 30 -5.31 -28.24 -9.29
N GLY A 31 -4.47 -28.68 -8.35
CA GLY A 31 -4.87 -29.55 -7.22
C GLY A 31 -5.10 -31.02 -7.58
N LYS A 32 -4.70 -31.47 -8.79
CA LYS A 32 -4.78 -32.87 -9.22
C LYS A 32 -3.45 -33.62 -9.12
N GLY A 33 -2.35 -32.91 -8.92
CA GLY A 33 -1.02 -33.49 -8.78
C GLY A 33 -0.75 -34.04 -7.38
N GLU A 34 0.45 -34.62 -7.20
CA GLU A 34 0.93 -35.12 -5.90
C GLU A 34 1.48 -34.01 -5.01
N THR A 35 1.85 -32.89 -5.59
CA THR A 35 2.38 -31.71 -4.90
C THR A 35 1.35 -30.59 -4.91
N PRO A 36 1.31 -29.74 -3.87
CA PRO A 36 0.42 -28.59 -3.87
C PRO A 36 0.74 -27.62 -5.00
N ASP A 37 -0.29 -27.17 -5.69
CA ASP A 37 -0.23 -26.04 -6.62
C ASP A 37 -0.52 -24.73 -5.88
N MET A 38 -0.09 -23.60 -6.43
CA MET A 38 -0.37 -22.27 -5.91
C MET A 38 -1.00 -21.39 -6.99
N LEU A 39 -2.20 -20.88 -6.71
CA LEU A 39 -2.89 -19.93 -7.58
C LEU A 39 -3.02 -18.59 -6.87
N CYS A 40 -2.40 -17.55 -7.44
CA CYS A 40 -2.50 -16.18 -6.96
C CYS A 40 -3.49 -15.40 -7.81
N ILE A 41 -4.51 -14.80 -7.17
CA ILE A 41 -5.56 -14.03 -7.82
C ILE A 41 -5.50 -12.60 -7.27
N SER A 42 -5.35 -11.60 -8.15
CA SER A 42 -5.37 -10.19 -7.79
C SER A 42 -6.62 -9.52 -8.33
N ILE A 43 -7.44 -8.98 -7.43
CA ILE A 43 -8.70 -8.29 -7.76
C ILE A 43 -8.43 -6.77 -7.69
N SER A 44 -8.04 -6.19 -8.82
CA SER A 44 -7.70 -4.76 -8.89
C SER A 44 -8.90 -3.82 -9.10
N SER A 45 -10.10 -4.36 -9.29
CA SER A 45 -11.29 -3.53 -9.59
C SER A 45 -11.75 -2.71 -8.39
N THR A 46 -11.60 -3.22 -7.17
CA THR A 46 -11.93 -2.50 -5.94
C THR A 46 -11.08 -1.26 -5.77
N ASP A 47 -9.78 -1.35 -6.08
CA ASP A 47 -8.84 -0.23 -6.08
C ASP A 47 -9.16 0.75 -7.22
N ALA A 48 -9.26 0.26 -8.45
CA ALA A 48 -9.46 1.10 -9.62
C ALA A 48 -10.76 1.91 -9.59
N ILE A 49 -11.85 1.37 -9.02
CA ILE A 49 -13.09 2.10 -8.83
C ILE A 49 -12.98 3.12 -7.70
N SER A 50 -12.29 2.77 -6.61
CA SER A 50 -12.07 3.67 -5.48
C SER A 50 -11.31 4.93 -5.89
N HIS A 51 -10.32 4.82 -6.74
CA HIS A 51 -9.60 5.96 -7.30
C HIS A 51 -10.48 6.91 -8.13
N LYS A 52 -11.59 6.42 -8.70
CA LYS A 52 -12.48 7.23 -9.54
C LYS A 52 -13.68 7.79 -8.76
N THR A 53 -14.28 6.99 -7.90
CA THR A 53 -15.58 7.30 -7.28
C THR A 53 -15.50 7.40 -5.75
N GLY A 54 -14.33 7.17 -5.18
CA GLY A 54 -14.11 7.17 -3.74
C GLY A 54 -14.45 5.85 -3.07
N THR A 55 -14.36 5.85 -1.75
CA THR A 55 -14.69 4.71 -0.90
C THR A 55 -16.16 4.73 -0.48
N TRP A 56 -16.57 3.79 0.36
CA TRP A 56 -17.94 3.55 0.82
C TRP A 56 -18.73 4.81 1.25
N PHE A 57 -18.06 5.83 1.79
CA PHE A 57 -18.69 7.09 2.21
C PHE A 57 -18.78 8.15 1.10
N SER A 58 -18.32 7.84 -0.09
CA SER A 58 -18.46 8.73 -1.25
C SER A 58 -19.83 8.54 -1.91
N PRO A 59 -20.34 9.53 -2.64
CA PRO A 59 -21.71 9.50 -3.19
C PRO A 59 -21.95 8.43 -4.27
N GLY A 60 -20.90 7.73 -4.71
CA GLY A 60 -21.00 6.71 -5.76
C GLY A 60 -21.36 5.33 -5.20
N LYS A 61 -22.35 4.68 -5.84
CA LYS A 61 -22.73 3.29 -5.54
C LYS A 61 -21.87 2.25 -6.28
N GLU A 62 -20.98 2.70 -7.12
CA GLU A 62 -20.16 1.87 -8.00
C GLU A 62 -19.23 0.94 -7.19
N ASN A 63 -18.74 1.43 -6.07
CA ASN A 63 -17.89 0.65 -5.19
C ASN A 63 -18.68 -0.49 -4.51
N GLU A 64 -19.90 -0.22 -4.06
CA GLU A 64 -20.81 -1.23 -3.51
C GLU A 64 -21.08 -2.34 -4.53
N GLU A 65 -21.39 -1.98 -5.79
CA GLU A 65 -21.63 -2.94 -6.87
C GLU A 65 -20.41 -3.86 -7.10
N VAL A 66 -19.20 -3.30 -7.10
CA VAL A 66 -17.96 -4.08 -7.27
C VAL A 66 -17.77 -5.09 -6.13
N PHE A 67 -18.03 -4.70 -4.88
CA PHE A 67 -17.93 -5.61 -3.73
C PHE A 67 -19.01 -6.69 -3.73
N LEU A 68 -20.25 -6.38 -4.12
CA LEU A 68 -21.31 -7.37 -4.25
C LEU A 68 -21.02 -8.38 -5.38
N THR A 69 -20.44 -7.91 -6.48
CA THR A 69 -19.98 -8.78 -7.55
C THR A 69 -18.81 -9.65 -7.10
N LEU A 70 -17.86 -9.08 -6.35
CA LEU A 70 -16.75 -9.82 -5.77
C LEU A 70 -17.24 -10.98 -4.89
N ASP A 71 -18.18 -10.72 -3.99
CA ASP A 71 -18.77 -11.75 -3.13
C ASP A 71 -19.43 -12.86 -3.94
N SER A 72 -20.25 -12.49 -4.92
CA SER A 72 -20.96 -13.43 -5.80
C SER A 72 -20.01 -14.30 -6.63
N ASP A 73 -19.00 -13.71 -7.24
CA ASP A 73 -18.08 -14.43 -8.11
C ASP A 73 -17.07 -15.27 -7.30
N MET A 74 -16.66 -14.79 -6.12
CA MET A 74 -15.87 -15.57 -5.16
C MET A 74 -16.63 -16.83 -4.73
N LYS A 75 -17.93 -16.72 -4.45
CA LYS A 75 -18.77 -17.90 -4.14
C LYS A 75 -18.73 -18.92 -5.27
N LYS A 76 -18.95 -18.52 -6.53
CA LYS A 76 -18.89 -19.41 -7.69
C LYS A 76 -17.53 -20.08 -7.84
N PHE A 77 -16.48 -19.32 -7.63
CA PHE A 77 -15.11 -19.84 -7.67
C PHE A 77 -14.85 -20.88 -6.58
N PHE A 78 -15.37 -20.67 -5.37
CA PHE A 78 -15.29 -21.68 -4.30
C PHE A 78 -16.08 -22.95 -4.64
N GLU A 79 -17.23 -22.82 -5.26
CA GLU A 79 -18.00 -23.98 -5.77
C GLU A 79 -17.20 -24.76 -6.83
N ALA A 80 -16.46 -24.07 -7.70
CA ALA A 80 -15.57 -24.71 -8.68
C ALA A 80 -14.36 -25.38 -8.01
N LEU A 81 -13.76 -24.78 -6.98
CA LEU A 81 -12.71 -25.39 -6.16
C LEU A 81 -13.19 -26.63 -5.43
N ASP A 82 -14.34 -26.56 -4.77
CA ASP A 82 -14.95 -27.67 -4.07
C ASP A 82 -15.24 -28.86 -5.03
N ALA A 83 -15.69 -28.56 -6.24
CA ALA A 83 -15.96 -29.58 -7.26
C ALA A 83 -14.67 -30.22 -7.82
N GLN A 84 -13.60 -29.47 -7.99
CA GLN A 84 -12.35 -29.96 -8.59
C GLN A 84 -11.40 -30.60 -7.57
N VAL A 85 -11.16 -29.94 -6.45
CA VAL A 85 -10.15 -30.31 -5.44
C VAL A 85 -10.79 -31.02 -4.25
N GLY A 86 -12.04 -30.75 -3.97
CA GLY A 86 -12.78 -31.24 -2.82
C GLY A 86 -12.78 -30.25 -1.65
N LYS A 87 -13.93 -30.17 -1.00
CA LYS A 87 -14.12 -29.25 0.13
C LYS A 87 -13.14 -29.56 1.26
N GLY A 88 -12.43 -28.53 1.71
CA GLY A 88 -11.45 -28.66 2.78
C GLY A 88 -10.06 -29.18 2.34
N ASN A 89 -9.86 -29.48 1.05
CA ASN A 89 -8.58 -29.93 0.51
C ASN A 89 -7.72 -28.82 -0.09
N TYR A 90 -8.14 -27.57 0.05
CA TYR A 90 -7.35 -26.40 -0.35
C TYR A 90 -7.21 -25.43 0.82
N LEU A 91 -6.05 -24.78 0.89
CA LEU A 91 -5.79 -23.67 1.79
C LEU A 91 -6.00 -22.37 1.01
N LEU A 92 -6.86 -21.51 1.52
CA LEU A 92 -7.05 -20.17 1.00
C LEU A 92 -6.56 -19.15 2.02
N PHE A 93 -5.87 -18.12 1.56
CA PHE A 93 -5.67 -16.90 2.32
C PHE A 93 -6.08 -15.69 1.48
N LEU A 94 -6.70 -14.70 2.13
CA LEU A 94 -7.16 -13.47 1.53
C LEU A 94 -6.58 -12.29 2.30
N THR A 95 -6.07 -11.31 1.58
CA THR A 95 -5.53 -10.08 2.14
C THR A 95 -5.69 -8.93 1.14
N ALA A 96 -5.18 -7.76 1.47
CA ALA A 96 -5.14 -6.59 0.60
C ALA A 96 -3.73 -5.99 0.55
N ASP A 97 -3.42 -5.22 -0.51
CA ASP A 97 -2.09 -4.64 -0.79
C ASP A 97 -2.00 -3.12 -0.66
N PRO A 98 -3.09 -2.36 -0.50
CA PRO A 98 -3.39 -1.69 0.78
C PRO A 98 -4.87 -1.69 1.17
N GLY A 99 -5.19 -0.93 2.23
CA GLY A 99 -6.47 -0.32 2.44
C GLY A 99 -6.62 0.97 1.63
N GLY A 100 -7.45 1.91 2.04
CA GLY A 100 -7.60 3.19 1.34
C GLY A 100 -8.25 4.27 2.20
N SER A 101 -7.79 5.49 2.01
CA SER A 101 -8.34 6.67 2.67
C SER A 101 -9.66 7.10 2.01
N HIS A 102 -10.51 7.74 2.77
CA HIS A 102 -11.72 8.36 2.23
C HIS A 102 -11.38 9.60 1.39
N ASN A 103 -12.30 9.98 0.52
CA ASN A 103 -12.20 11.23 -0.23
C ASN A 103 -12.06 12.43 0.73
N PRO A 104 -11.10 13.35 0.53
CA PRO A 104 -10.89 14.49 1.41
C PRO A 104 -12.08 15.43 1.54
N HIS A 105 -12.86 15.64 0.47
CA HIS A 105 -14.07 16.48 0.54
C HIS A 105 -15.13 15.85 1.42
N THR A 106 -15.36 14.54 1.26
CA THR A 106 -16.28 13.77 2.13
C THR A 106 -15.87 13.85 3.59
N LEU A 107 -14.57 13.73 3.88
CA LEU A 107 -14.06 13.87 5.25
C LEU A 107 -14.34 15.27 5.81
N ASN A 108 -14.04 16.31 5.03
CA ASN A 108 -14.25 17.70 5.44
C ASN A 108 -15.72 18.04 5.66
N ASP A 109 -16.64 17.49 4.85
CA ASP A 109 -18.09 17.62 5.03
C ASP A 109 -18.55 17.01 6.35
N HIS A 110 -17.85 15.95 6.81
CA HIS A 110 -18.07 15.31 8.11
C HIS A 110 -17.21 15.90 9.24
N LYS A 111 -16.54 17.04 9.00
CA LYS A 111 -15.65 17.71 9.96
C LYS A 111 -14.46 16.84 10.42
N LEU A 112 -14.02 15.93 9.57
CA LEU A 112 -12.83 15.11 9.76
C LEU A 112 -11.67 15.68 8.94
N PRO A 113 -10.41 15.52 9.40
CA PRO A 113 -9.26 16.01 8.66
C PRO A 113 -9.07 15.23 7.36
N GLY A 114 -8.85 15.93 6.27
CA GLY A 114 -8.51 15.40 4.96
C GLY A 114 -8.03 16.51 4.05
N GLY A 115 -7.08 16.21 3.17
CA GLY A 115 -6.49 17.23 2.34
C GLY A 115 -5.54 16.69 1.26
N SER A 116 -4.64 17.58 0.85
CA SER A 116 -3.67 17.33 -0.21
C SER A 116 -2.28 17.76 0.25
N CYS A 117 -1.32 16.88 0.07
CA CYS A 117 0.10 17.10 0.30
C CYS A 117 0.82 17.13 -1.07
N ASN A 118 0.63 18.20 -1.84
CA ASN A 118 1.18 18.31 -3.19
C ASN A 118 2.72 18.31 -3.18
N PHE A 119 3.34 17.14 -3.32
CA PHE A 119 4.80 16.99 -3.32
C PHE A 119 5.50 17.74 -4.44
N GLY A 120 4.87 17.85 -5.61
CA GLY A 120 5.44 18.65 -6.70
C GLY A 120 5.58 20.14 -6.33
N GLN A 121 4.60 20.72 -5.65
CA GLN A 121 4.69 22.09 -5.16
C GLN A 121 5.68 22.22 -4.01
N LYS A 122 5.63 21.28 -3.04
CA LYS A 122 6.56 21.30 -1.89
C LYS A 122 8.02 21.20 -2.33
N MET A 123 8.33 20.42 -3.36
CA MET A 123 9.69 20.34 -3.91
C MET A 123 10.13 21.67 -4.54
N ARG A 124 9.25 22.35 -5.28
CA ARG A 124 9.55 23.68 -5.83
C ARG A 124 9.82 24.70 -4.72
N ASP A 125 8.93 24.77 -3.74
CA ASP A 125 9.04 25.70 -2.61
C ASP A 125 10.29 25.42 -1.77
N LEU A 126 10.64 24.15 -1.58
CA LEU A 126 11.87 23.75 -0.89
C LEU A 126 13.11 24.24 -1.65
N ASN A 127 13.18 24.01 -2.97
CA ASN A 127 14.31 24.47 -3.77
C ASN A 127 14.48 26.00 -3.71
N GLU A 128 13.39 26.76 -3.80
CA GLU A 128 13.45 28.24 -3.68
C GLU A 128 13.94 28.70 -2.30
N LYS A 129 13.48 28.04 -1.23
CA LYS A 129 13.95 28.35 0.13
C LYS A 129 15.42 27.98 0.34
N LEU A 130 15.88 26.86 -0.23
CA LEU A 130 17.28 26.45 -0.16
C LEU A 130 18.18 27.39 -1.00
N LYS A 131 17.74 27.83 -2.19
CA LYS A 131 18.42 28.88 -2.97
C LYS A 131 18.60 30.14 -2.16
N ALA A 132 17.56 30.62 -1.49
CA ALA A 132 17.64 31.83 -0.65
C ALA A 132 18.61 31.65 0.52
N GLU A 133 18.68 30.48 1.14
CA GLU A 133 19.52 30.20 2.31
C GLU A 133 20.98 29.98 1.95
N PHE A 134 21.29 29.30 0.86
CA PHE A 134 22.66 28.97 0.46
C PHE A 134 23.23 29.92 -0.62
N GLY A 135 22.41 30.79 -1.19
CA GLY A 135 22.82 31.80 -2.13
C GLY A 135 23.22 31.32 -3.53
N LEU A 136 22.89 30.07 -3.88
CA LEU A 136 23.21 29.47 -5.18
C LEU A 136 21.93 29.11 -5.94
N ASP A 137 21.86 29.49 -7.21
CA ASP A 137 20.72 29.12 -8.09
C ASP A 137 20.93 27.76 -8.71
N ILE A 138 20.75 26.72 -7.90
CA ILE A 138 20.84 25.31 -8.30
C ILE A 138 19.60 24.55 -7.85
N LYS A 139 19.38 23.36 -8.38
CA LYS A 139 18.31 22.45 -7.95
C LYS A 139 18.83 21.53 -6.84
N TYR A 140 18.60 21.89 -5.59
CA TYR A 140 19.05 21.14 -4.41
C TYR A 140 18.34 19.81 -4.24
N ALA A 141 17.01 19.82 -4.34
CA ALA A 141 16.18 18.61 -4.30
C ALA A 141 15.89 18.16 -5.72
N LYS A 142 16.31 16.95 -6.05
CA LYS A 142 16.22 16.36 -7.38
C LYS A 142 14.82 15.83 -7.67
N ASP A 143 14.24 15.06 -6.73
CA ASP A 143 12.94 14.45 -6.88
C ASP A 143 12.30 14.09 -5.53
N ILE A 144 10.99 13.80 -5.56
CA ILE A 144 10.26 13.13 -4.49
C ILE A 144 9.53 11.96 -5.13
N ILE A 145 9.90 10.75 -4.74
CA ILE A 145 9.34 9.50 -5.27
C ILE A 145 8.87 8.65 -4.09
N GLY A 146 7.57 8.33 -4.05
CA GLY A 146 7.00 7.51 -2.97
C GLY A 146 7.35 8.03 -1.59
N GLU A 147 7.07 9.31 -1.31
CA GLU A 147 7.38 10.00 -0.04
C GLU A 147 8.88 10.21 0.25
N SER A 148 9.77 9.67 -0.57
CA SER A 148 11.22 9.82 -0.42
C SER A 148 11.74 11.03 -1.20
N LEU A 149 12.33 11.98 -0.51
CA LEU A 149 13.00 13.13 -1.10
C LEU A 149 14.46 12.80 -1.38
N TYR A 150 14.88 13.08 -2.60
CA TYR A 150 16.25 12.88 -3.10
C TYR A 150 16.93 14.24 -3.29
N LEU A 151 18.04 14.46 -2.61
CA LEU A 151 18.94 15.60 -2.86
C LEU A 151 19.88 15.28 -4.03
N ASP A 152 20.31 16.29 -4.76
CA ASP A 152 21.26 16.12 -5.85
C ASP A 152 22.70 16.13 -5.29
N HIS A 153 23.19 14.98 -4.84
CA HIS A 153 24.51 14.84 -4.24
C HIS A 153 25.63 15.30 -5.14
N ASP A 154 25.56 15.00 -6.44
CA ASP A 154 26.59 15.38 -7.41
C ASP A 154 26.64 16.89 -7.60
N LEU A 155 25.49 17.51 -7.76
CA LEU A 155 25.39 18.97 -7.92
C LEU A 155 25.82 19.70 -6.65
N LEU A 156 25.46 19.19 -5.47
CA LEU A 156 25.91 19.74 -4.19
C LEU A 156 27.45 19.65 -4.04
N ALA A 157 28.05 18.52 -4.39
CA ALA A 157 29.50 18.31 -4.32
C ALA A 157 30.24 19.22 -5.31
N GLN A 158 29.75 19.35 -6.55
CA GLN A 158 30.32 20.27 -7.57
C GLN A 158 30.35 21.72 -7.08
N ASN A 159 29.34 22.13 -6.32
CA ASN A 159 29.23 23.46 -5.74
C ASN A 159 29.85 23.59 -4.35
N LYS A 160 30.60 22.59 -3.88
CA LYS A 160 31.26 22.55 -2.58
C LYS A 160 30.32 22.75 -1.39
N LEU A 161 29.07 22.35 -1.53
CA LEU A 161 28.07 22.38 -0.47
C LEU A 161 28.17 21.13 0.40
N CYS A 162 28.04 21.31 1.70
CA CYS A 162 28.00 20.20 2.63
C CYS A 162 26.60 19.56 2.61
N LEU A 163 26.49 18.29 2.18
CA LEU A 163 25.23 17.52 2.12
C LEU A 163 24.48 17.58 3.46
N GLU A 164 25.16 17.33 4.58
CA GLU A 164 24.51 17.33 5.90
C GLU A 164 23.92 18.70 6.28
N LYS A 165 24.55 19.81 5.87
CA LYS A 165 23.99 21.13 6.10
C LYS A 165 22.73 21.38 5.24
N VAL A 166 22.77 20.99 3.97
CA VAL A 166 21.62 21.10 3.06
C VAL A 166 20.48 20.20 3.55
N LYS A 167 20.77 18.95 3.93
CA LYS A 167 19.80 18.01 4.48
C LYS A 167 19.15 18.56 5.77
N ALA A 168 19.93 19.10 6.68
CA ALA A 168 19.41 19.73 7.90
C ALA A 168 18.50 20.92 7.63
N ALA A 169 18.88 21.78 6.66
CA ALA A 169 18.06 22.92 6.23
C ALA A 169 16.74 22.44 5.60
N ALA A 170 16.80 21.45 4.70
CA ALA A 170 15.63 20.86 4.07
C ALA A 170 14.66 20.29 5.12
N ILE A 171 15.16 19.52 6.09
CA ILE A 171 14.36 18.98 7.18
C ILE A 171 13.69 20.09 8.01
N ARG A 172 14.41 21.12 8.35
CA ARG A 172 13.88 22.27 9.11
C ARG A 172 12.78 22.98 8.36
N ILE A 173 12.97 23.22 7.06
CA ILE A 173 11.99 23.88 6.19
C ILE A 173 10.71 23.01 6.08
N LEU A 174 10.87 21.71 5.84
CA LEU A 174 9.75 20.79 5.63
C LEU A 174 9.00 20.48 6.92
N LYS A 175 9.67 20.45 8.08
CA LYS A 175 8.99 20.29 9.39
C LYS A 175 8.05 21.44 9.73
N ALA A 176 8.21 22.60 9.12
CA ALA A 176 7.30 23.71 9.28
C ALA A 176 6.06 23.63 8.37
N ASP A 177 6.01 22.64 7.49
CA ASP A 177 4.87 22.43 6.59
C ASP A 177 3.72 21.76 7.33
N PRO A 178 2.51 22.37 7.36
CA PRO A 178 1.38 21.87 8.12
C PRO A 178 0.78 20.58 7.57
N ASP A 179 1.06 20.21 6.31
CA ASP A 179 0.53 19.02 5.68
C ASP A 179 1.37 17.76 5.99
N LEU A 180 2.59 17.95 6.50
CA LEU A 180 3.48 16.86 6.85
C LEU A 180 3.37 16.50 8.34
N GLN A 181 3.21 15.21 8.62
CA GLN A 181 3.18 14.67 9.98
C GLN A 181 4.59 14.41 10.51
N TRP A 182 5.44 13.77 9.71
CA TRP A 182 6.84 13.50 10.03
C TRP A 182 7.75 13.78 8.82
N VAL A 183 8.91 14.35 9.13
CA VAL A 183 10.02 14.58 8.19
C VAL A 183 11.26 14.01 8.86
N ILE A 184 11.78 12.90 8.32
CA ILE A 184 12.82 12.10 8.98
C ILE A 184 14.00 11.88 8.04
N ASP A 185 15.20 12.16 8.52
CA ASP A 185 16.44 11.74 7.89
C ASP A 185 16.54 10.21 7.93
N TYR A 186 16.62 9.54 6.79
CA TYR A 186 16.68 8.08 6.72
C TYR A 186 17.84 7.51 7.52
N GLU A 187 19.02 8.11 7.46
CA GLU A 187 20.20 7.61 8.17
C GLU A 187 20.11 7.79 9.69
N LYS A 188 19.24 8.68 10.16
CA LYS A 188 19.01 8.99 11.58
C LYS A 188 17.66 8.50 12.09
N ALA A 189 16.96 7.67 11.31
CA ALA A 189 15.58 7.26 11.59
C ALA A 189 15.43 6.57 12.96
N ALA A 190 16.38 5.75 13.36
CA ALA A 190 16.34 5.05 14.64
C ALA A 190 16.25 6.01 15.86
N CYS A 191 16.81 7.21 15.73
CA CYS A 191 16.82 8.23 16.79
C CYS A 191 15.82 9.38 16.53
N ALA A 192 14.96 9.26 15.50
CA ALA A 192 14.04 10.31 15.16
C ALA A 192 12.97 10.53 16.25
N SER A 193 12.52 11.78 16.39
CA SER A 193 11.39 12.13 17.26
C SER A 193 10.07 11.74 16.58
N ALA A 194 9.79 10.44 16.60
CA ALA A 194 8.58 9.83 16.04
C ALA A 194 8.20 8.59 16.85
N PRO A 195 6.95 8.10 16.79
CA PRO A 195 6.56 6.84 17.42
C PRO A 195 7.44 5.67 16.99
N GLN A 196 7.58 4.66 17.85
CA GLN A 196 8.44 3.50 17.58
C GLN A 196 8.08 2.82 16.26
N TRP A 197 6.81 2.57 16.02
CA TRP A 197 6.34 1.92 14.80
C TRP A 197 6.69 2.71 13.51
N VAL A 198 6.76 4.05 13.58
CA VAL A 198 7.22 4.90 12.46
C VAL A 198 8.72 4.69 12.24
N ARG A 199 9.51 4.78 13.31
CA ARG A 199 10.97 4.59 13.21
C ARG A 199 11.33 3.22 12.65
N GLU A 200 10.67 2.16 13.13
CA GLU A 200 10.90 0.78 12.67
C GLU A 200 10.60 0.64 11.18
N ARG A 201 9.49 1.18 10.69
CA ARG A 201 9.16 1.15 9.26
C ARG A 201 10.17 1.92 8.42
N VAL A 202 10.61 3.10 8.87
CA VAL A 202 11.64 3.88 8.15
C VAL A 202 12.96 3.10 8.11
N VAL A 203 13.39 2.54 9.23
CA VAL A 203 14.64 1.76 9.32
C VAL A 203 14.57 0.51 8.43
N ASN A 204 13.47 -0.24 8.50
CA ASN A 204 13.30 -1.48 7.74
C ASN A 204 13.13 -1.24 6.23
N GLY A 205 12.52 -0.11 5.85
CA GLY A 205 12.35 0.29 4.45
C GLY A 205 13.56 1.01 3.85
N TYR A 206 14.56 1.36 4.64
CA TYR A 206 15.74 2.07 4.17
C TYR A 206 16.78 1.14 3.54
N TYR A 207 17.17 1.44 2.32
CA TYR A 207 18.30 0.81 1.66
C TYR A 207 19.24 1.87 1.10
N ARG A 208 20.47 1.91 1.65
CA ARG A 208 21.50 2.87 1.24
C ARG A 208 21.79 2.75 -0.26
N GLY A 209 21.75 3.87 -0.97
CA GLY A 209 21.98 3.94 -2.43
C GLY A 209 20.72 3.74 -3.29
N ARG A 210 19.55 3.43 -2.69
CA ARG A 210 18.25 3.41 -3.39
C ARG A 210 17.23 4.33 -2.76
N SER A 211 17.14 4.34 -1.43
CA SER A 211 16.25 5.26 -0.72
C SER A 211 16.74 6.69 -0.87
N GLY A 212 15.80 7.65 -0.76
CA GLY A 212 16.13 9.07 -0.70
C GLY A 212 16.91 9.45 0.56
N ASP A 213 17.11 10.74 0.75
CA ASP A 213 17.79 11.31 1.92
C ASP A 213 16.84 11.52 3.09
N ILE A 214 15.59 11.91 2.78
CA ILE A 214 14.58 12.31 3.75
C ILE A 214 13.25 11.66 3.38
N ILE A 215 12.56 11.07 4.36
CA ILE A 215 11.19 10.64 4.16
C ILE A 215 10.22 11.72 4.63
N LEU A 216 9.18 11.95 3.82
CA LEU A 216 8.13 12.92 4.03
C LEU A 216 6.83 12.19 4.24
N MET A 217 6.30 12.19 5.46
CA MET A 217 5.03 11.52 5.73
C MET A 217 3.91 12.55 5.82
N PRO A 218 2.94 12.49 4.90
CA PRO A 218 1.74 13.31 4.97
C PRO A 218 0.95 13.07 6.26
N ARG A 219 0.07 14.00 6.61
CA ARG A 219 -0.93 13.77 7.64
C ARG A 219 -1.91 12.68 7.21
N ILE A 220 -2.55 12.07 8.19
CA ILE A 220 -3.62 11.11 7.93
C ILE A 220 -4.67 11.70 6.98
N ASN A 221 -5.11 10.91 5.98
CA ASN A 221 -6.07 11.29 4.95
C ASN A 221 -5.62 12.44 4.04
N TYR A 222 -4.30 12.66 3.89
CA TYR A 222 -3.74 13.61 2.94
C TYR A 222 -3.13 12.86 1.75
N PHE A 223 -3.53 13.25 0.54
CA PHE A 223 -3.05 12.67 -0.71
C PHE A 223 -1.77 13.36 -1.19
N GLU A 224 -0.92 12.63 -1.90
CA GLU A 224 0.36 13.13 -2.42
C GLU A 224 0.23 14.13 -3.58
N TRP A 225 -0.97 14.31 -4.11
CA TRP A 225 -1.25 15.18 -5.26
C TRP A 225 -2.35 16.18 -4.96
N PRO A 226 -2.49 17.23 -5.84
CA PRO A 226 -3.54 18.20 -5.67
C PRO A 226 -4.93 17.58 -5.80
N VAL A 227 -5.77 17.83 -4.84
CA VAL A 227 -7.18 17.45 -4.87
C VAL A 227 -8.00 18.64 -5.33
N GLY A 228 -8.51 18.59 -6.57
CA GLY A 228 -9.40 19.59 -7.15
C GLY A 228 -10.82 19.52 -6.59
N LYS A 229 -11.61 20.55 -6.82
CA LYS A 229 -13.00 20.63 -6.34
C LYS A 229 -13.89 19.50 -6.86
N ASP A 230 -13.61 19.01 -8.07
CA ASP A 230 -14.39 17.98 -8.75
C ASP A 230 -13.75 16.58 -8.60
N PHE A 231 -12.84 16.41 -7.63
CA PHE A 231 -12.24 15.13 -7.36
C PHE A 231 -13.11 14.32 -6.38
N TYR A 232 -13.66 13.21 -6.85
CA TYR A 232 -14.52 12.33 -6.06
C TYR A 232 -13.83 11.04 -5.63
N GLY A 233 -12.66 10.76 -6.14
CA GLY A 233 -11.90 9.55 -5.86
C GLY A 233 -11.32 9.49 -4.45
N SER A 234 -10.76 8.35 -4.14
CA SER A 234 -9.94 8.12 -2.95
C SER A 234 -8.53 7.68 -3.34
N SER A 235 -7.67 7.53 -2.38
CA SER A 235 -6.31 7.06 -2.57
C SER A 235 -5.76 6.33 -1.34
N HIS A 236 -4.59 5.81 -1.52
CA HIS A 236 -3.78 5.08 -0.53
C HIS A 236 -2.30 5.44 -0.71
N GLY A 237 -1.40 4.76 0.01
CA GLY A 237 0.05 4.96 -0.07
C GLY A 237 0.61 5.68 1.14
N THR A 238 -0.22 5.98 2.15
CA THR A 238 0.26 6.52 3.43
C THR A 238 0.42 5.41 4.47
N TRP A 239 1.06 5.73 5.60
CA TRP A 239 1.29 4.75 6.68
C TRP A 239 0.20 4.79 7.75
N THR A 240 -0.94 5.34 7.41
CA THR A 240 -2.05 5.51 8.33
C THR A 240 -2.84 4.22 8.49
N PRO A 241 -3.61 4.05 9.58
CA PRO A 241 -4.45 2.88 9.75
C PRO A 241 -5.45 2.66 8.61
N ALA A 242 -5.89 3.72 7.91
CA ALA A 242 -6.76 3.60 6.75
C ALA A 242 -6.12 2.76 5.63
N ASP A 243 -4.81 2.91 5.43
CA ASP A 243 -4.07 2.19 4.40
C ASP A 243 -3.47 0.87 4.90
N THR A 244 -3.16 0.77 6.19
CA THR A 244 -2.36 -0.35 6.74
C THR A 244 -3.17 -1.37 7.54
N HIS A 245 -4.40 -1.07 7.96
CA HIS A 245 -5.26 -2.01 8.64
C HIS A 245 -6.11 -2.78 7.63
N ILE A 246 -5.54 -3.84 7.08
CA ILE A 246 -6.09 -4.66 6.01
C ILE A 246 -6.58 -6.00 6.55
N PRO A 247 -7.51 -6.68 5.85
CA PRO A 247 -7.94 -8.03 6.23
C PRO A 247 -6.80 -9.04 6.05
N LEU A 248 -6.77 -10.06 6.91
CA LEU A 248 -5.97 -11.26 6.73
C LEU A 248 -6.82 -12.45 7.20
N VAL A 249 -7.26 -13.26 6.25
CA VAL A 249 -8.14 -14.40 6.49
C VAL A 249 -7.48 -15.67 5.97
N PHE A 250 -7.51 -16.73 6.77
CA PHE A 250 -7.13 -18.09 6.37
C PHE A 250 -8.34 -19.00 6.45
N MET A 251 -8.50 -19.90 5.50
CA MET A 251 -9.65 -20.79 5.43
C MET A 251 -9.28 -22.11 4.73
N GLY A 252 -9.96 -23.19 5.09
CA GLY A 252 -9.90 -24.47 4.39
C GLY A 252 -8.97 -25.46 5.06
N TRP A 253 -8.10 -26.11 4.27
CA TRP A 253 -7.27 -27.21 4.73
C TRP A 253 -6.45 -26.85 5.98
N ASN A 254 -6.60 -27.65 7.02
CA ASN A 254 -5.85 -27.55 8.28
C ASN A 254 -6.08 -26.24 9.08
N ILE A 255 -7.11 -25.47 8.77
CA ILE A 255 -7.46 -24.25 9.48
C ILE A 255 -8.62 -24.48 10.42
N LYS A 256 -8.44 -24.17 11.70
CA LYS A 256 -9.52 -24.18 12.69
C LYS A 256 -10.24 -22.82 12.70
N PRO A 257 -11.57 -22.80 12.86
CA PRO A 257 -12.29 -21.54 13.05
C PRO A 257 -11.80 -20.79 14.29
N GLY A 258 -11.58 -19.50 14.16
CA GLY A 258 -11.12 -18.65 15.25
C GLY A 258 -10.82 -17.23 14.77
N HIS A 259 -10.34 -16.40 15.68
CA HIS A 259 -9.82 -15.06 15.37
C HIS A 259 -8.72 -14.70 16.37
N THR A 260 -7.87 -13.76 15.98
CA THR A 260 -6.88 -13.16 16.87
C THR A 260 -6.93 -11.64 16.77
N ASN A 261 -6.68 -10.96 17.88
CA ASN A 261 -6.50 -9.50 17.95
C ASN A 261 -5.01 -9.13 18.04
N ARG A 262 -4.11 -10.11 17.93
CA ARG A 262 -2.67 -9.85 17.86
C ARG A 262 -2.36 -9.10 16.56
N GLN A 263 -1.53 -8.09 16.65
CA GLN A 263 -1.04 -7.41 15.46
C GLN A 263 -0.22 -8.39 14.62
N THR A 264 -0.59 -8.52 13.37
CA THR A 264 0.14 -9.28 12.35
C THR A 264 0.57 -8.35 11.23
N HIS A 265 1.50 -8.79 10.41
CA HIS A 265 2.05 -8.03 9.30
C HIS A 265 1.92 -8.82 8.00
N MET A 266 1.99 -8.10 6.88
CA MET A 266 1.86 -8.70 5.54
C MET A 266 2.95 -9.75 5.27
N ASP A 267 4.16 -9.51 5.77
CA ASP A 267 5.31 -10.42 5.67
C ASP A 267 5.16 -11.70 6.52
N ASP A 268 4.18 -11.75 7.44
CA ASP A 268 3.84 -12.96 8.19
C ASP A 268 3.09 -14.01 7.35
N THR A 269 2.53 -13.61 6.20
CA THR A 269 1.73 -14.51 5.35
C THR A 269 2.56 -15.64 4.77
N ALA A 270 3.70 -15.33 4.16
CA ALA A 270 4.57 -16.33 3.54
C ALA A 270 5.09 -17.37 4.54
N PRO A 271 5.69 -16.99 5.69
CA PRO A 271 6.15 -17.97 6.68
C PRO A 271 5.00 -18.79 7.30
N THR A 272 3.80 -18.23 7.42
CA THR A 272 2.61 -18.96 7.88
C THR A 272 2.24 -20.08 6.89
N VAL A 273 2.17 -19.76 5.60
CA VAL A 273 1.88 -20.75 4.56
C VAL A 273 2.98 -21.81 4.49
N CYS A 274 4.26 -21.41 4.54
CA CYS A 274 5.37 -22.35 4.57
C CYS A 274 5.32 -23.30 5.78
N SER A 275 4.97 -22.77 6.95
CA SER A 275 4.79 -23.58 8.16
C SER A 275 3.67 -24.62 8.01
N LEU A 276 2.52 -24.23 7.46
CA LEU A 276 1.40 -25.14 7.20
C LEU A 276 1.77 -26.23 6.20
N LEU A 277 2.57 -25.90 5.18
CA LEU A 277 3.02 -26.85 4.14
C LEU A 277 4.27 -27.65 4.56
N HIS A 278 4.87 -27.37 5.71
CA HIS A 278 6.11 -27.99 6.18
C HIS A 278 7.28 -27.83 5.20
N ILE A 279 7.38 -26.66 4.56
CA ILE A 279 8.48 -26.31 3.65
C ILE A 279 9.33 -25.19 4.24
N GLN A 280 10.54 -25.03 3.69
CA GLN A 280 11.44 -23.94 4.08
C GLN A 280 10.83 -22.57 3.74
N MET A 281 10.99 -21.62 4.66
CA MET A 281 10.62 -20.22 4.41
C MET A 281 11.48 -19.62 3.31
N PRO A 282 10.96 -18.63 2.54
CA PRO A 282 11.76 -17.91 1.56
C PRO A 282 12.99 -17.29 2.20
N ASP A 283 14.08 -17.24 1.46
CA ASP A 283 15.31 -16.52 1.84
C ASP A 283 14.98 -15.07 2.13
N ALA A 284 15.47 -14.29 2.86
CA ALA A 284 15.09 -12.89 3.16
C ALA A 284 13.67 -12.67 3.73
N CYS A 285 12.98 -13.73 4.16
CA CYS A 285 11.72 -13.58 4.87
C CYS A 285 11.96 -12.98 6.27
N THR A 286 11.30 -11.85 6.56
CA THR A 286 11.40 -11.12 7.83
C THR A 286 10.22 -11.36 8.76
N GLY A 287 9.13 -11.89 8.23
CA GLY A 287 7.91 -12.19 8.98
C GLY A 287 8.01 -13.43 9.85
N ASN A 288 7.02 -13.63 10.69
CA ASN A 288 6.88 -14.78 11.59
C ASN A 288 5.60 -15.56 11.30
N PRO A 289 5.60 -16.89 11.44
CA PRO A 289 4.36 -17.65 11.35
C PRO A 289 3.32 -17.17 12.35
N ILE A 290 2.07 -17.07 11.89
CA ILE A 290 0.93 -16.73 12.74
C ILE A 290 0.54 -18.00 13.49
N VAL A 291 0.99 -18.11 14.74
CA VAL A 291 0.85 -19.35 15.55
C VAL A 291 -0.62 -19.73 15.76
N GLU A 292 -1.52 -18.77 15.83
CA GLU A 292 -2.96 -19.02 15.97
C GLU A 292 -3.57 -19.73 14.73
N VAL A 293 -2.85 -19.65 13.59
CA VAL A 293 -3.22 -20.36 12.34
C VAL A 293 -2.49 -21.68 12.23
N THR A 294 -1.24 -21.78 12.69
CA THR A 294 -0.37 -22.95 12.52
C THR A 294 -0.45 -23.97 13.66
N ASP A 295 -0.83 -23.55 14.87
CA ASP A 295 -0.94 -24.45 16.02
C ASP A 295 -2.20 -25.33 15.92
N LYS A 296 -2.00 -26.65 16.08
CA LYS A 296 -3.06 -27.67 15.96
C LYS A 296 -3.87 -27.85 17.24
#